data_7e6eee7d6f7451305719bc7622835dc4
#
_entry.id   7e6eee7d6f7451305719bc7622835dc4
#
_cell.length_a   1.000
_cell.length_b   1.000
_cell.length_c   1.000
_cell.angle_alpha   90.00
_cell.angle_beta   90.00
_cell.angle_gamma   90.00
#
_symmetry.space_group_name_H-M   'P 1'
#
loop_
_entity.id
_entity.type
_entity.pdbx_description
1 polymer ?
#
loop_
_entity_poly.entity_id
_entity_poly.type
_entity_poly.pdbx_seq_one_letter_code
_entity_poly.pdbx_strand_id
1 'polypeptide(L)'
;IYTMEFTKLLEERRSIRAFDPEKHVTAEQIQEIVQAAIQAPSWKNSQTTRYYALVTPEKVEEFSAKCLPEFNQKSSKGAALVVTTFVKDRSGFTQDGTPDNEVGNG
;
A
#
# COMPACT_ATOMS: atom_id res chain seq x y z
N ILE A 1 -16.77 -10.64 -9.52
CA ILE A 1 -16.45 -10.23 -8.15
C ILE A 1 -16.29 -11.48 -7.28
N TYR A 2 -15.13 -11.61 -6.69
CA TYR A 2 -14.86 -12.70 -5.76
C TYR A 2 -15.40 -12.38 -4.39
N THR A 3 -16.30 -13.25 -3.88
CA THR A 3 -16.70 -13.21 -2.48
C THR A 3 -16.03 -14.39 -1.78
N MET A 4 -15.21 -14.11 -0.79
CA MET A 4 -14.48 -15.12 -0.04
C MET A 4 -14.81 -14.97 1.45
N GLU A 5 -15.07 -16.09 2.12
CA GLU A 5 -15.26 -16.09 3.55
C GLU A 5 -13.99 -15.62 4.26
N PHE A 6 -14.12 -14.78 5.29
CA PHE A 6 -12.99 -14.17 5.99
C PHE A 6 -12.00 -15.19 6.56
N THR A 7 -12.50 -16.24 7.20
CA THR A 7 -11.62 -17.28 7.74
C THR A 7 -10.80 -17.97 6.66
N LYS A 8 -11.45 -18.28 5.53
CA LYS A 8 -10.79 -18.88 4.40
C LYS A 8 -9.72 -17.95 3.81
N LEU A 9 -10.00 -16.67 3.74
CA LEU A 9 -9.02 -15.66 3.29
C LEU A 9 -7.79 -15.67 4.19
N LEU A 10 -7.96 -15.68 5.51
CA LEU A 10 -6.84 -15.75 6.44
C LEU A 10 -5.98 -16.99 6.25
N GLU A 11 -6.62 -18.13 6.02
CA GLU A 11 -5.93 -19.41 5.84
C GLU A 11 -5.18 -19.50 4.51
N GLU A 12 -5.73 -18.94 3.45
CA GLU A 12 -5.19 -19.08 2.10
C GLU A 12 -4.21 -17.99 1.70
N ARG A 13 -4.24 -16.83 2.36
CA ARG A 13 -3.33 -15.72 2.01
C ARG A 13 -1.87 -16.15 2.16
N ARG A 14 -1.06 -15.81 1.18
CA ARG A 14 0.39 -16.04 1.17
C ARG A 14 1.12 -14.76 0.75
N SER A 15 2.33 -14.62 1.23
CA SER A 15 3.26 -13.60 0.73
C SER A 15 3.88 -14.07 -0.56
N ILE A 16 3.48 -13.47 -1.66
CA ILE A 16 3.94 -13.85 -2.99
C ILE A 16 5.08 -12.90 -3.38
N ARG A 17 6.20 -13.48 -3.84
CA ARG A 17 7.40 -12.71 -4.19
C ARG A 17 7.86 -12.96 -5.63
N ALA A 18 7.01 -13.54 -6.45
CA ALA A 18 7.22 -13.70 -7.87
C ALA A 18 5.89 -13.48 -8.58
N PHE A 19 5.89 -12.64 -9.59
CA PHE A 19 4.67 -12.23 -10.28
C PHE A 19 4.77 -12.54 -11.76
N ASP A 20 3.61 -12.83 -12.38
CA ASP A 20 3.52 -13.09 -13.80
C ASP A 20 3.57 -11.76 -14.58
N PRO A 21 4.63 -11.51 -15.35
CA PRO A 21 4.78 -10.24 -16.06
C PRO A 21 3.76 -10.04 -17.18
N GLU A 22 3.04 -11.08 -17.59
CA GLU A 22 2.00 -10.98 -18.62
C GLU A 22 0.63 -10.62 -18.05
N LYS A 23 0.47 -10.69 -16.72
CA LYS A 23 -0.76 -10.30 -16.05
C LYS A 23 -0.57 -8.95 -15.41
N HIS A 24 -1.50 -8.04 -15.67
CA HIS A 24 -1.42 -6.67 -15.19
C HIS A 24 -2.60 -6.34 -14.29
N VAL A 25 -2.30 -5.62 -13.21
CA VAL A 25 -3.33 -5.06 -12.34
C VAL A 25 -3.85 -3.79 -12.98
N THR A 26 -5.18 -3.64 -13.04
CA THR A 26 -5.82 -2.46 -13.62
C THR A 26 -5.96 -1.34 -12.60
N ALA A 27 -6.15 -0.10 -13.09
CA ALA A 27 -6.42 1.05 -12.22
C ALA A 27 -7.70 0.84 -11.40
N GLU A 28 -8.72 0.20 -12.00
CA GLU A 28 -9.97 -0.11 -11.32
C GLU A 28 -9.78 -1.07 -10.16
N GLN A 29 -8.92 -2.09 -10.33
CA GLN A 29 -8.60 -3.03 -9.26
C GLN A 29 -7.87 -2.34 -8.10
N ILE A 30 -6.94 -1.46 -8.40
CA ILE A 30 -6.25 -0.65 -7.38
C ILE A 30 -7.26 0.22 -6.63
N GLN A 31 -8.19 0.83 -7.35
CA GLN A 31 -9.21 1.67 -6.76
C GLN A 31 -10.10 0.88 -5.79
N GLU A 32 -10.50 -0.34 -6.15
CA GLU A 32 -11.24 -1.23 -5.26
C GLU A 32 -10.46 -1.57 -3.98
N ILE A 33 -9.17 -1.86 -4.13
CA ILE A 33 -8.29 -2.16 -2.99
C ILE A 33 -8.19 -0.95 -2.06
N VAL A 34 -7.98 0.23 -2.60
CA VAL A 34 -7.88 1.46 -1.81
C VAL A 34 -9.20 1.80 -1.12
N GLN A 35 -10.33 1.60 -1.80
CA GLN A 35 -11.64 1.81 -1.18
C GLN A 35 -11.87 0.88 0.01
N ALA A 36 -11.38 -0.35 -0.05
CA ALA A 36 -11.42 -1.24 1.10
C ALA A 36 -10.48 -0.77 2.22
N ALA A 37 -9.29 -0.33 1.86
CA ALA A 37 -8.28 0.12 2.82
C ALA A 37 -8.70 1.37 3.59
N ILE A 38 -9.40 2.30 2.95
CA ILE A 38 -9.82 3.54 3.61
C ILE A 38 -10.95 3.34 4.64
N GLN A 39 -11.49 2.14 4.74
CA GLN A 39 -12.41 1.80 5.84
C GLN A 39 -11.71 1.67 7.19
N ALA A 40 -10.37 1.54 7.19
CA ALA A 40 -9.61 1.49 8.42
C ALA A 40 -9.72 2.82 9.17
N PRO A 41 -9.83 2.77 10.51
CA PRO A 41 -9.90 4.00 11.30
C PRO A 41 -8.55 4.74 11.31
N SER A 42 -8.62 6.03 11.55
CA SER A 42 -7.44 6.85 11.78
C SER A 42 -7.57 7.61 13.09
N TRP A 43 -6.45 8.10 13.63
CA TRP A 43 -6.45 8.87 14.86
C TRP A 43 -7.34 10.10 14.71
N LYS A 44 -8.34 10.21 15.57
CA LYS A 44 -9.35 11.29 15.52
C LYS A 44 -9.98 11.51 14.14
N ASN A 45 -10.06 10.45 13.33
CA ASN A 45 -10.55 10.50 11.96
C ASN A 45 -9.82 11.54 11.09
N SER A 46 -8.52 11.68 11.30
CA SER A 46 -7.69 12.66 10.58
C SER A 46 -7.45 12.30 9.12
N GLN A 47 -7.67 11.05 8.75
CA GLN A 47 -7.61 10.57 7.35
C GLN A 47 -6.28 10.94 6.69
N THR A 48 -5.18 10.56 7.35
CA THR A 48 -3.83 10.99 6.98
C THR A 48 -3.21 10.20 5.85
N THR A 49 -3.70 8.98 5.58
CA THR A 49 -3.07 8.08 4.61
C THR A 49 -3.29 8.54 3.18
N ARG A 50 -2.24 8.43 2.36
CA ARG A 50 -2.29 8.69 0.91
C ARG A 50 -1.70 7.49 0.18
N TYR A 51 -2.22 7.24 -1.02
CA TYR A 51 -1.83 6.08 -1.83
C TYR A 51 -1.37 6.54 -3.19
N TYR A 52 -0.22 6.02 -3.61
CA TYR A 52 0.33 6.27 -4.95
C TYR A 52 0.53 4.93 -5.63
N ALA A 53 -0.18 4.71 -6.73
CA ALA A 53 -0.14 3.44 -7.45
C ALA A 53 0.71 3.55 -8.71
N LEU A 54 1.58 2.59 -8.90
CA LEU A 54 2.43 2.46 -10.07
C LEU A 54 1.98 1.19 -10.80
N VAL A 55 1.29 1.33 -11.92
CA VAL A 55 0.67 0.20 -12.63
C VAL A 55 1.32 -0.10 -13.97
N THR A 56 2.02 0.85 -14.59
CA THR A 56 2.72 0.59 -15.84
C THR A 56 4.09 -0.03 -15.57
N PRO A 57 4.53 -1.01 -16.39
CA PRO A 57 5.83 -1.66 -16.18
C PRO A 57 7.00 -0.68 -16.12
N GLU A 58 6.99 0.35 -16.95
CA GLU A 58 8.05 1.37 -17.02
C GLU A 58 8.15 2.15 -15.71
N LYS A 59 7.01 2.54 -15.14
CA LYS A 59 6.97 3.28 -13.87
C LYS A 59 7.42 2.42 -12.70
N VAL A 60 6.98 1.17 -12.67
CA VAL A 60 7.39 0.21 -11.63
C VAL A 60 8.90 -0.01 -11.68
N GLU A 61 9.44 -0.23 -12.86
CA GLU A 61 10.88 -0.45 -13.05
C GLU A 61 11.71 0.76 -12.65
N GLU A 62 11.29 1.95 -13.05
CA GLU A 62 11.97 3.20 -12.67
C GLU A 62 11.99 3.41 -11.16
N PHE A 63 10.85 3.25 -10.51
CA PHE A 63 10.74 3.38 -9.06
C PHE A 63 11.57 2.32 -8.33
N SER A 64 11.49 1.08 -8.80
CA SER A 64 12.24 -0.04 -8.23
C SER A 64 13.75 0.22 -8.27
N ALA A 65 14.27 0.66 -9.42
CA ALA A 65 15.68 0.93 -9.58
C ALA A 65 16.19 2.08 -8.70
N LYS A 66 15.36 3.09 -8.47
CA LYS A 66 15.77 4.31 -7.73
C LYS A 66 15.49 4.23 -6.24
N CYS A 67 14.46 3.48 -5.82
CA CYS A 67 13.93 3.59 -4.46
C CYS A 67 13.95 2.29 -3.66
N LEU A 68 14.08 1.14 -4.30
CA LEU A 68 14.00 -0.14 -3.60
C LEU A 68 15.38 -0.78 -3.42
N PRO A 69 15.61 -1.45 -2.27
CA PRO A 69 16.78 -2.30 -2.09
C PRO A 69 16.80 -3.45 -3.10
N GLU A 70 17.97 -4.00 -3.37
CA GLU A 70 18.16 -5.05 -4.38
C GLU A 70 17.20 -6.23 -4.23
N PHE A 71 17.00 -6.70 -3.01
CA PHE A 71 16.08 -7.80 -2.72
C PHE A 71 14.65 -7.47 -3.17
N ASN A 72 14.20 -6.26 -2.85
CA ASN A 72 12.85 -5.82 -3.20
C ASN A 72 12.70 -5.53 -4.69
N GLN A 73 13.77 -5.14 -5.36
CA GLN A 73 13.76 -4.99 -6.82
C GLN A 73 13.43 -6.31 -7.52
N LYS A 74 14.00 -7.41 -7.04
CA LYS A 74 13.71 -8.74 -7.57
C LYS A 74 12.27 -9.15 -7.30
N SER A 75 11.79 -8.91 -6.08
CA SER A 75 10.45 -9.30 -5.68
C SER A 75 9.35 -8.51 -6.38
N SER A 76 9.63 -7.26 -6.76
CA SER A 76 8.64 -6.37 -7.39
C SER A 76 8.55 -6.52 -8.91
N LYS A 77 9.46 -7.28 -9.51
CA LYS A 77 9.46 -7.46 -10.96
C LYS A 77 8.17 -8.10 -11.45
N GLY A 78 7.51 -7.43 -12.37
CA GLY A 78 6.23 -7.88 -12.90
C GLY A 78 5.01 -7.51 -12.05
N ALA A 79 5.20 -6.87 -10.92
CA ALA A 79 4.11 -6.44 -10.03
C ALA A 79 3.68 -5.00 -10.31
N ALA A 80 2.49 -4.65 -9.84
CA ALA A 80 2.13 -3.26 -9.59
C ALA A 80 2.60 -2.89 -8.17
N LEU A 81 2.89 -1.62 -7.96
CA LEU A 81 3.34 -1.13 -6.65
C LEU A 81 2.37 -0.09 -6.12
N VAL A 82 2.10 -0.16 -4.83
CA VAL A 82 1.36 0.87 -4.12
C VAL A 82 2.25 1.42 -3.02
N VAL A 83 2.53 2.71 -3.09
CA VAL A 83 3.30 3.41 -2.07
C VAL A 83 2.31 4.10 -1.14
N THR A 84 2.35 3.76 0.14
CA THR A 84 1.52 4.41 1.14
C THR A 84 2.32 5.47 1.88
N THR A 85 1.72 6.63 2.06
CA THR A 85 2.30 7.74 2.80
C THR A 85 1.29 8.28 3.80
N PHE A 86 1.73 9.15 4.68
CA PHE A 86 0.84 9.82 5.61
C PHE A 86 1.18 11.30 5.72
N VAL A 87 0.16 12.09 6.03
CA VAL A 87 0.33 13.54 6.24
C VAL A 87 0.84 13.74 7.67
N LYS A 88 2.09 14.11 7.78
CA LYS A 88 2.82 14.19 9.06
C LYS A 88 2.17 15.14 10.07
N ASP A 89 1.72 16.29 9.61
CA ASP A 89 1.16 17.33 10.48
C ASP A 89 -0.21 16.96 11.06
N ARG A 90 -0.80 15.86 10.61
CA ARG A 90 -2.13 15.42 11.03
C ARG A 90 -2.12 14.03 11.67
N SER A 91 -0.94 13.47 11.91
CA SER A 91 -0.76 12.08 12.30
C SER A 91 -0.85 11.82 13.80
N GLY A 92 -1.16 12.83 14.58
CA GLY A 92 -1.31 12.73 16.03
C GLY A 92 -0.42 13.71 16.77
N PHE A 93 -0.81 13.95 18.03
CA PHE A 93 -0.11 14.90 18.89
C PHE A 93 -0.05 14.34 20.31
N THR A 94 1.04 14.61 21.00
CA THR A 94 1.17 14.34 22.44
C THR A 94 0.33 15.32 23.24
N GLN A 95 0.20 15.09 24.55
CA GLN A 95 -0.63 15.95 25.43
C GLN A 95 -0.17 17.41 25.46
N ASP A 96 1.13 17.64 25.24
CA ASP A 96 1.70 19.01 25.21
C ASP A 96 1.57 19.68 23.84
N GLY A 97 0.90 19.03 22.87
CA GLY A 97 0.71 19.56 21.52
C GLY A 97 1.86 19.32 20.56
N THR A 98 2.89 18.60 20.98
CA THR A 98 3.99 18.22 20.08
C THR A 98 3.53 17.17 19.08
N PRO A 99 3.80 17.34 17.77
CA PRO A 99 3.44 16.32 16.79
C PRO A 99 4.09 14.97 17.09
N ASP A 100 3.28 13.93 17.10
CA ASP A 100 3.76 12.54 17.21
C ASP A 100 3.85 11.96 15.80
N ASN A 101 5.00 12.13 15.20
CA ASN A 101 5.26 11.85 13.80
C ASN A 101 5.72 10.42 13.55
N GLU A 102 5.56 9.55 14.52
CA GLU A 102 5.98 8.17 14.37
C GLU A 102 5.11 7.43 13.35
N VAL A 103 5.74 6.52 12.66
CA VAL A 103 5.07 5.73 11.62
C VAL A 103 3.84 4.99 12.17
N GLY A 104 3.87 4.63 13.44
CA GLY A 104 2.76 3.95 14.09
C GLY A 104 1.47 4.78 14.17
N ASN A 105 1.58 6.10 14.14
CA ASN A 105 0.42 7.01 14.16
C ASN A 105 0.01 7.46 12.76
N GLY A 106 0.87 7.34 11.78
CA GLY A 106 0.57 7.62 10.38
C GLY A 106 -0.05 6.42 9.72
#